data_9fb130401bc6004a74c9510dcdbc9900
#
_entry.id   9fb130401bc6004a74c9510dcdbc9900
#
_cell.length_a   1.000
_cell.length_b   1.000
_cell.length_c   1.000
_cell.angle_alpha   90.00
_cell.angle_beta   90.00
_cell.angle_gamma   90.00
#
_symmetry.space_group_name_H-M   'P 1'
#
loop_
_entity.id
_entity.type
_entity.pdbx_description
1 polymer ?
#
loop_
_entity_poly.entity_id
_entity_poly.type
_entity_poly.pdbx_seq_one_letter_code
_entity_poly.pdbx_strand_id
1 'polypeptide(L)'
;MKKSLLFALSVFILLGCGHNDNSVIGPSSQKSESLIGIYYKVSSSNPIRLQYNIYQKIGATCDLLINFPPEGPERYDLNTMRKLYDDTHFNSYFGIPGGYSVYGNDFTAVDLISDTDFNGIKAGESLGGVVKLLALSPYRWLTSGSKVTFDWNQYNDDLFLSCIEKTIAQLFPVNGFLKDLTAEDLKLLETRPLQLYFTELPSIKEHTLTITFYEGESSYAASTKVVFE
;
A
#
# COMPACT_ATOMS: atom_id res chain seq x y z
N MET A 1 -51.48 39.53 -27.05
CA MET A 1 -50.45 40.38 -26.41
C MET A 1 -49.19 39.55 -26.21
N LYS A 2 -48.15 39.75 -27.06
CA LYS A 2 -46.87 39.05 -27.01
C LYS A 2 -45.91 39.89 -26.16
N LYS A 3 -45.35 39.32 -25.08
CA LYS A 3 -44.28 39.96 -24.32
C LYS A 3 -42.96 39.30 -24.75
N SER A 4 -42.17 40.07 -25.48
CA SER A 4 -40.78 39.74 -25.80
C SER A 4 -39.89 39.92 -24.56
N LEU A 5 -39.16 38.89 -24.20
CA LEU A 5 -38.13 38.95 -23.16
C LEU A 5 -36.78 39.15 -23.86
N LEU A 6 -36.18 40.32 -23.71
CA LEU A 6 -34.84 40.65 -24.16
C LEU A 6 -33.84 39.99 -23.19
N PHE A 7 -33.01 39.09 -23.70
CA PHE A 7 -31.80 38.61 -23.00
C PHE A 7 -30.66 39.57 -23.29
N ALA A 8 -30.22 40.32 -22.30
CA ALA A 8 -29.01 41.11 -22.36
C ALA A 8 -27.81 40.21 -22.15
N LEU A 9 -26.99 40.01 -23.20
CA LEU A 9 -25.75 39.28 -23.18
C LEU A 9 -24.63 40.23 -22.69
N SER A 10 -24.25 40.13 -21.41
CA SER A 10 -23.12 40.88 -20.85
C SER A 10 -21.82 40.21 -21.25
N VAL A 11 -21.12 40.76 -22.19
CA VAL A 11 -19.72 40.38 -22.56
C VAL A 11 -18.78 40.98 -21.54
N PHE A 12 -18.29 40.16 -20.62
CA PHE A 12 -17.15 40.56 -19.78
C PHE A 12 -15.85 40.35 -20.56
N ILE A 13 -15.25 41.47 -21.03
CA ILE A 13 -13.91 41.50 -21.55
C ILE A 13 -12.97 41.54 -20.31
N LEU A 14 -12.43 40.43 -19.91
CA LEU A 14 -11.32 40.39 -18.95
C LEU A 14 -10.03 40.65 -19.71
N LEU A 15 -9.56 41.89 -19.59
CA LEU A 15 -8.15 42.25 -19.89
C LEU A 15 -7.28 41.58 -18.79
N GLY A 16 -6.86 40.38 -19.04
CA GLY A 16 -5.86 39.70 -18.21
C GLY A 16 -4.46 40.23 -18.52
N CYS A 17 -3.82 40.84 -17.54
CA CYS A 17 -2.39 41.09 -17.53
C CYS A 17 -1.65 39.78 -17.69
N GLY A 18 -0.80 39.68 -18.70
CA GLY A 18 0.08 38.55 -18.92
C GLY A 18 1.07 38.37 -17.77
N HIS A 19 0.89 37.33 -17.00
CA HIS A 19 1.94 36.71 -16.23
C HIS A 19 2.24 35.39 -16.91
N ASN A 20 3.35 35.34 -17.61
CA ASN A 20 3.89 34.09 -18.20
C ASN A 20 4.47 33.23 -17.07
N ASP A 21 3.62 32.58 -16.29
CA ASP A 21 4.01 31.42 -15.51
C ASP A 21 3.48 30.19 -16.22
N ASN A 22 4.17 29.82 -17.29
CA ASN A 22 4.09 28.50 -17.91
C ASN A 22 4.81 27.48 -17.03
N SER A 23 4.38 27.29 -15.80
CA SER A 23 4.64 26.06 -15.06
C SER A 23 3.37 25.21 -15.04
N VAL A 24 2.94 24.76 -16.21
CA VAL A 24 2.22 23.49 -16.29
C VAL A 24 3.22 22.45 -15.84
N ILE A 25 3.15 22.05 -14.57
CA ILE A 25 3.82 20.84 -14.08
C ILE A 25 3.08 19.67 -14.73
N GLY A 26 3.38 19.44 -16.00
CA GLY A 26 3.12 18.17 -16.65
C GLY A 26 3.94 17.10 -15.92
N PRO A 27 3.57 15.83 -16.00
CA PRO A 27 4.38 14.75 -15.43
C PRO A 27 5.82 14.96 -15.90
N SER A 28 6.76 15.01 -14.96
CA SER A 28 8.14 15.37 -15.28
C SER A 28 8.63 14.44 -16.39
N SER A 29 9.00 15.00 -17.52
CA SER A 29 9.54 14.27 -18.68
C SER A 29 10.92 13.67 -18.39
N GLN A 30 11.38 13.75 -17.16
CA GLN A 30 12.69 13.31 -16.74
C GLN A 30 12.62 11.85 -16.28
N LYS A 31 13.44 11.00 -16.88
CA LYS A 31 13.61 9.61 -16.43
C LYS A 31 14.18 9.61 -15.01
N SER A 32 13.65 8.71 -14.18
CA SER A 32 14.22 8.44 -12.87
C SER A 32 15.19 7.27 -12.94
N GLU A 33 16.35 7.42 -12.31
CA GLU A 33 17.30 6.32 -12.13
C GLU A 33 16.85 5.35 -11.03
N SER A 34 16.04 5.83 -10.07
CA SER A 34 15.54 5.08 -8.93
C SER A 34 14.06 4.75 -9.07
N LEU A 35 13.68 3.53 -8.71
CA LEU A 35 12.29 3.08 -8.66
C LEU A 35 11.57 3.67 -7.44
N ILE A 36 12.27 3.76 -6.30
CA ILE A 36 11.67 4.16 -5.03
C ILE A 36 11.98 5.61 -4.74
N GLY A 37 10.93 6.39 -4.49
CA GLY A 37 11.01 7.79 -4.12
C GLY A 37 11.02 8.03 -2.62
N ILE A 38 10.42 7.14 -1.83
CA ILE A 38 10.29 7.30 -0.38
C ILE A 38 10.43 5.94 0.32
N TYR A 39 11.31 5.88 1.32
CA TYR A 39 11.42 4.77 2.26
C TYR A 39 10.87 5.22 3.61
N TYR A 40 9.67 4.80 3.93
CA TYR A 40 9.05 5.10 5.22
C TYR A 40 9.63 4.24 6.34
N LYS A 41 9.69 4.82 7.53
CA LYS A 41 10.14 4.16 8.74
C LYS A 41 8.97 3.97 9.69
N VAL A 42 8.66 2.73 10.02
CA VAL A 42 7.79 2.39 11.13
C VAL A 42 8.59 2.45 12.42
N SER A 43 8.05 3.10 13.43
CA SER A 43 8.67 3.25 14.74
C SER A 43 7.57 3.44 15.82
N SER A 44 7.95 3.52 17.07
CA SER A 44 7.00 3.83 18.16
C SER A 44 6.38 5.22 18.04
N SER A 45 7.12 6.18 17.47
CA SER A 45 6.63 7.55 17.17
C SER A 45 5.87 7.65 15.85
N ASN A 46 6.04 6.67 14.96
CA ASN A 46 5.37 6.56 13.68
C ASN A 46 4.77 5.15 13.49
N PRO A 47 3.75 4.78 14.28
CA PRO A 47 3.19 3.44 14.29
C PRO A 47 2.40 3.13 13.02
N ILE A 48 2.32 1.85 12.68
CA ILE A 48 1.32 1.35 11.73
C ILE A 48 -0.08 1.56 12.27
N ARG A 49 -1.06 1.59 11.37
CA ARG A 49 -2.49 1.62 11.71
C ARG A 49 -3.19 0.50 10.99
N LEU A 50 -4.08 -0.15 11.69
CA LEU A 50 -4.97 -1.16 11.13
C LEU A 50 -6.36 -0.51 10.97
N GLN A 51 -6.89 -0.50 9.75
CA GLN A 51 -8.18 0.11 9.43
C GLN A 51 -9.08 -0.89 8.73
N TYR A 52 -10.34 -0.91 9.13
CA TYR A 52 -11.37 -1.65 8.42
C TYR A 52 -11.76 -0.93 7.13
N ASN A 53 -11.70 -1.65 6.00
CA ASN A 53 -12.11 -1.10 4.73
C ASN A 53 -13.61 -1.28 4.50
N ILE A 54 -14.39 -0.23 4.79
CA ILE A 54 -15.85 -0.23 4.59
C ILE A 54 -16.27 -0.15 3.09
N TYR A 55 -15.33 0.11 2.19
CA TYR A 55 -15.63 0.39 0.78
C TYR A 55 -15.41 -0.80 -0.18
N GLN A 56 -14.72 -1.83 0.26
CA GLN A 56 -14.47 -3.02 -0.55
C GLN A 56 -14.98 -4.27 0.15
N LYS A 57 -16.16 -4.71 -0.24
CA LYS A 57 -16.63 -6.07 0.02
C LYS A 57 -16.25 -6.93 -1.18
N ILE A 58 -15.14 -7.62 -1.08
CA ILE A 58 -14.78 -8.64 -2.07
C ILE A 58 -15.19 -9.99 -1.51
N GLY A 59 -16.36 -10.44 -1.92
CA GLY A 59 -16.93 -11.68 -1.42
C GLY A 59 -17.39 -11.60 0.04
N ALA A 60 -17.30 -12.69 0.79
CA ALA A 60 -17.71 -12.80 2.19
C ALA A 60 -16.60 -12.36 3.17
N THR A 61 -15.59 -11.64 2.73
CA THR A 61 -14.38 -11.35 3.51
C THR A 61 -14.26 -9.88 3.87
N CYS A 62 -13.61 -9.64 5.00
CA CYS A 62 -13.34 -8.33 5.53
C CYS A 62 -11.93 -7.92 5.12
N ASP A 63 -11.79 -6.82 4.42
CA ASP A 63 -10.51 -6.26 4.05
C ASP A 63 -10.04 -5.30 5.13
N LEU A 64 -8.94 -5.63 5.78
CA LEU A 64 -8.24 -4.73 6.66
C LEU A 64 -7.08 -4.10 5.90
N LEU A 65 -6.99 -2.79 6.01
CA LEU A 65 -5.90 -2.00 5.45
C LEU A 65 -4.88 -1.67 6.52
N ILE A 66 -3.62 -1.83 6.19
CA ILE A 66 -2.51 -1.38 7.03
C ILE A 66 -2.02 -0.06 6.43
N ASN A 67 -2.14 1.02 7.18
CA ASN A 67 -1.82 2.36 6.72
C ASN A 67 -0.85 3.08 7.67
N PHE A 68 -0.20 4.13 7.15
CA PHE A 68 0.52 5.12 7.95
C PHE A 68 -0.36 6.26 8.42
N PRO A 69 0.03 6.94 9.51
CA PRO A 69 -0.58 8.21 9.87
C PRO A 69 -0.36 9.24 8.75
N PRO A 70 -1.37 10.06 8.42
CA PRO A 70 -1.31 11.02 7.31
C PRO A 70 -0.36 12.20 7.57
N GLU A 71 0.09 12.42 8.80
CA GLU A 71 0.86 13.61 9.19
C GLU A 71 2.34 13.23 9.40
N GLY A 72 3.16 13.54 8.37
CA GLY A 72 4.61 13.57 8.46
C GLY A 72 5.31 12.27 8.90
N PRO A 73 5.06 11.13 8.24
CA PRO A 73 5.68 9.87 8.62
C PRO A 73 7.20 9.97 8.58
N GLU A 74 7.86 9.34 9.56
CA GLU A 74 9.32 9.21 9.56
C GLU A 74 9.80 8.53 8.27
N ARG A 75 10.99 8.94 7.82
CA ARG A 75 11.59 8.42 6.58
C ARG A 75 13.05 8.06 6.85
N TYR A 76 13.50 7.03 6.18
CA TYR A 76 14.93 6.78 6.07
C TYR A 76 15.57 7.79 5.12
N ASP A 77 16.87 8.02 5.27
CA ASP A 77 17.64 8.79 4.30
C ASP A 77 17.61 8.11 2.93
N LEU A 78 17.12 8.82 1.92
CA LEU A 78 16.89 8.28 0.59
C LEU A 78 18.18 7.78 -0.07
N ASN A 79 19.29 8.52 0.09
CA ASN A 79 20.55 8.16 -0.55
C ASN A 79 21.17 6.92 0.12
N THR A 80 21.02 6.78 1.43
CA THR A 80 21.45 5.59 2.18
C THR A 80 20.68 4.36 1.71
N MET A 81 19.35 4.45 1.61
CA MET A 81 18.50 3.33 1.20
C MET A 81 18.74 2.94 -0.27
N ARG A 82 18.88 3.92 -1.17
CA ARG A 82 19.23 3.66 -2.58
C ARG A 82 20.54 2.91 -2.73
N LYS A 83 21.55 3.27 -1.94
CA LYS A 83 22.83 2.55 -1.93
C LYS A 83 22.69 1.15 -1.35
N LEU A 84 21.93 0.99 -0.26
CA LEU A 84 21.71 -0.29 0.40
C LEU A 84 21.06 -1.31 -0.54
N TYR A 85 20.09 -0.88 -1.33
CA TYR A 85 19.30 -1.74 -2.21
C TYR A 85 19.72 -1.65 -3.69
N ASP A 86 20.78 -0.90 -4.02
CA ASP A 86 21.24 -0.64 -5.40
C ASP A 86 20.14 -0.11 -6.33
N ASP A 87 19.25 0.76 -5.78
CA ASP A 87 18.11 1.32 -6.50
C ASP A 87 18.54 2.47 -7.42
N THR A 88 19.33 2.15 -8.45
CA THR A 88 19.94 3.10 -9.41
C THR A 88 19.73 2.71 -10.87
N HIS A 89 18.99 1.62 -11.14
CA HIS A 89 18.91 1.01 -12.47
C HIS A 89 17.54 1.11 -13.12
N PHE A 90 16.58 1.84 -12.52
CA PHE A 90 15.21 1.91 -13.05
C PHE A 90 15.15 2.58 -14.43
N ASN A 91 15.83 3.72 -14.59
CA ASN A 91 16.01 4.48 -15.84
C ASN A 91 14.76 4.58 -16.73
N SER A 92 13.60 4.84 -16.13
CA SER A 92 12.31 4.93 -16.81
C SER A 92 11.48 6.10 -16.32
N TYR A 93 10.37 6.37 -16.99
CA TYR A 93 9.40 7.39 -16.59
C TYR A 93 8.41 6.81 -15.58
N PHE A 94 8.11 7.57 -14.54
CA PHE A 94 7.00 7.22 -13.64
C PHE A 94 5.67 7.67 -14.21
N GLY A 95 4.66 6.81 -14.07
CA GLY A 95 3.26 7.21 -14.25
C GLY A 95 2.73 8.03 -13.06
N ILE A 96 3.47 8.03 -11.94
CA ILE A 96 3.15 8.77 -10.71
C ILE A 96 4.31 9.69 -10.34
N PRO A 97 4.03 10.95 -9.95
CA PRO A 97 5.07 11.85 -9.48
C PRO A 97 5.79 11.31 -8.24
N GLY A 98 7.13 11.37 -8.24
CA GLY A 98 7.94 11.06 -7.07
C GLY A 98 8.30 9.58 -6.85
N GLY A 99 7.86 8.66 -7.74
CA GLY A 99 8.18 7.24 -7.63
C GLY A 99 7.35 6.47 -6.61
N TYR A 100 7.68 5.19 -6.41
CA TYR A 100 7.00 4.34 -5.44
C TYR A 100 7.44 4.64 -4.01
N SER A 101 6.55 4.36 -3.08
CA SER A 101 6.81 4.50 -1.64
C SER A 101 6.76 3.12 -0.99
N VAL A 102 7.75 2.80 -0.15
CA VAL A 102 7.86 1.50 0.50
C VAL A 102 8.16 1.65 1.99
N TYR A 103 7.91 0.60 2.75
CA TYR A 103 8.44 0.45 4.11
C TYR A 103 9.90 0.04 4.04
N GLY A 104 10.77 0.85 4.62
CA GLY A 104 12.22 0.58 4.66
C GLY A 104 12.66 -0.28 5.85
N ASN A 105 11.73 -0.70 6.70
CA ASN A 105 12.00 -1.58 7.83
C ASN A 105 12.38 -2.99 7.36
N ASP A 106 13.24 -3.65 8.11
CA ASP A 106 13.67 -5.04 7.87
C ASP A 106 12.76 -6.01 8.61
N PHE A 107 11.49 -6.06 8.24
CA PHE A 107 10.53 -6.95 8.86
C PHE A 107 10.89 -8.41 8.62
N THR A 108 10.84 -9.22 9.68
CA THR A 108 11.21 -10.64 9.66
C THR A 108 10.01 -11.56 9.81
N ALA A 109 8.91 -11.07 10.40
CA ALA A 109 7.65 -11.79 10.56
C ALA A 109 6.49 -10.83 10.70
N VAL A 110 5.28 -11.32 10.47
CA VAL A 110 4.02 -10.62 10.74
C VAL A 110 3.04 -11.61 11.33
N ASP A 111 2.25 -11.18 12.32
CA ASP A 111 1.20 -11.97 12.94
C ASP A 111 -0.06 -11.16 13.17
N LEU A 112 -1.19 -11.84 13.24
CA LEU A 112 -2.50 -11.28 13.56
C LEU A 112 -3.15 -12.13 14.64
N ILE A 113 -3.63 -11.51 15.70
CA ILE A 113 -4.40 -12.18 16.77
C ILE A 113 -5.76 -11.51 16.93
N SER A 114 -6.69 -12.22 17.57
CA SER A 114 -7.99 -11.70 17.99
C SER A 114 -8.15 -11.78 19.51
N ASP A 115 -8.88 -10.84 20.08
CA ASP A 115 -9.30 -10.87 21.49
C ASP A 115 -10.45 -11.86 21.77
N THR A 116 -11.00 -12.44 20.72
CA THR A 116 -12.17 -13.35 20.75
C THR A 116 -11.87 -14.59 19.94
N ASP A 117 -12.44 -15.75 20.33
CA ASP A 117 -12.28 -17.03 19.62
C ASP A 117 -12.72 -16.91 18.15
N PHE A 118 -11.87 -17.37 17.23
CA PHE A 118 -12.08 -17.31 15.78
C PHE A 118 -12.15 -18.72 15.19
N ASN A 119 -13.35 -19.28 15.00
CA ASN A 119 -13.60 -20.60 14.41
C ASN A 119 -12.76 -21.75 15.01
N GLY A 120 -12.59 -21.78 16.32
CA GLY A 120 -11.82 -22.80 17.03
C GLY A 120 -10.37 -22.39 17.35
N ILE A 121 -9.85 -21.32 16.75
CA ILE A 121 -8.62 -20.65 17.19
C ILE A 121 -8.95 -19.82 18.42
N LYS A 122 -8.21 -20.01 19.52
CA LYS A 122 -8.51 -19.34 20.77
C LYS A 122 -8.11 -17.87 20.76
N ALA A 123 -8.82 -17.05 21.54
CA ALA A 123 -8.45 -15.67 21.78
C ALA A 123 -6.97 -15.56 22.16
N GLY A 124 -6.23 -14.65 21.49
CA GLY A 124 -4.79 -14.46 21.65
C GLY A 124 -3.91 -15.43 20.86
N GLU A 125 -4.44 -16.47 20.22
CA GLU A 125 -3.68 -17.30 19.32
C GLU A 125 -3.59 -16.69 17.91
N SER A 126 -2.55 -17.10 17.15
CA SER A 126 -2.28 -16.58 15.80
C SER A 126 -3.36 -16.97 14.80
N LEU A 127 -3.86 -16.00 14.05
CA LEU A 127 -4.71 -16.17 12.88
C LEU A 127 -3.91 -16.39 11.59
N GLY A 128 -2.58 -16.51 11.68
CA GLY A 128 -1.69 -16.61 10.52
C GLY A 128 -1.98 -17.75 9.56
N GLY A 129 -2.73 -18.78 9.98
CA GLY A 129 -3.16 -19.89 9.12
C GLY A 129 -4.43 -19.66 8.33
N VAL A 130 -5.22 -18.62 8.65
CA VAL A 130 -6.51 -18.30 8.01
C VAL A 130 -6.56 -16.89 7.42
N VAL A 131 -5.49 -16.13 7.59
CA VAL A 131 -5.35 -14.76 7.06
C VAL A 131 -4.16 -14.68 6.11
N LYS A 132 -4.37 -14.10 4.92
CA LYS A 132 -3.32 -13.80 3.94
C LYS A 132 -2.96 -12.33 3.96
N LEU A 133 -1.70 -12.02 3.68
CA LEU A 133 -1.25 -10.69 3.29
C LEU A 133 -1.25 -10.58 1.77
N LEU A 134 -1.87 -9.53 1.25
CA LEU A 134 -1.83 -9.15 -0.16
C LEU A 134 -1.12 -7.80 -0.26
N ALA A 135 0.00 -7.78 -0.97
CA ALA A 135 0.85 -6.59 -1.10
C ALA A 135 1.70 -6.64 -2.37
N LEU A 136 2.47 -5.59 -2.60
CA LEU A 136 3.47 -5.49 -3.66
C LEU A 136 4.84 -5.20 -3.03
N SER A 137 5.91 -5.73 -3.64
CA SER A 137 7.29 -5.43 -3.24
C SER A 137 8.23 -5.37 -4.44
N PRO A 138 9.12 -4.36 -4.52
CA PRO A 138 10.20 -4.30 -5.51
C PRO A 138 11.45 -5.09 -5.08
N TYR A 139 11.47 -5.70 -3.91
CA TYR A 139 12.69 -6.29 -3.32
C TYR A 139 13.39 -7.28 -4.25
N ARG A 140 12.62 -8.18 -4.88
CA ARG A 140 13.18 -9.19 -5.81
C ARG A 140 13.81 -8.56 -7.06
N TRP A 141 13.23 -7.48 -7.58
CA TRP A 141 13.80 -6.75 -8.71
C TRP A 141 15.13 -6.11 -8.31
N LEU A 142 15.18 -5.40 -7.20
CA LEU A 142 16.37 -4.72 -6.71
C LEU A 142 17.51 -5.71 -6.43
N THR A 143 17.24 -6.77 -5.67
CA THR A 143 18.27 -7.76 -5.27
C THR A 143 18.77 -8.63 -6.42
N SER A 144 18.02 -8.71 -7.53
CA SER A 144 18.47 -9.37 -8.76
C SER A 144 19.43 -8.51 -9.61
N GLY A 145 19.77 -7.30 -9.17
CA GLY A 145 20.49 -6.31 -9.97
C GLY A 145 19.64 -5.82 -11.15
N SER A 146 18.34 -5.65 -10.94
CA SER A 146 17.34 -5.18 -11.92
C SER A 146 17.14 -6.12 -13.14
N LYS A 147 17.44 -7.39 -12.97
CA LYS A 147 17.39 -8.39 -14.08
C LYS A 147 16.10 -9.20 -14.09
N VAL A 148 15.50 -9.44 -12.94
CA VAL A 148 14.28 -10.25 -12.83
C VAL A 148 13.07 -9.32 -12.80
N THR A 149 12.11 -9.56 -13.69
CA THR A 149 10.84 -8.83 -13.76
C THR A 149 9.68 -9.79 -13.62
N PHE A 150 8.55 -9.28 -13.15
CA PHE A 150 7.32 -10.05 -12.98
C PHE A 150 6.43 -9.92 -14.23
N ASP A 151 5.94 -11.05 -14.73
CA ASP A 151 5.01 -11.05 -15.87
C ASP A 151 3.55 -11.00 -15.40
N TRP A 152 3.03 -9.80 -15.28
CA TRP A 152 1.64 -9.55 -14.89
C TRP A 152 0.62 -10.10 -15.91
N ASN A 153 1.01 -10.39 -17.15
CA ASN A 153 0.08 -10.94 -18.14
C ASN A 153 -0.19 -12.43 -17.91
N GLN A 154 0.77 -13.13 -17.33
CA GLN A 154 0.63 -14.54 -16.95
C GLN A 154 0.09 -14.75 -15.53
N TYR A 155 0.01 -13.69 -14.74
CA TYR A 155 -0.52 -13.76 -13.38
C TYR A 155 -2.05 -13.78 -13.42
N ASN A 156 -2.64 -14.84 -12.87
CA ASN A 156 -4.08 -15.12 -12.93
C ASN A 156 -4.69 -15.49 -11.56
N ASP A 157 -4.15 -14.96 -10.47
CA ASP A 157 -4.79 -15.05 -9.17
C ASP A 157 -5.93 -14.02 -9.10
N ASP A 158 -7.17 -14.50 -9.30
CA ASP A 158 -8.37 -13.64 -9.36
C ASP A 158 -8.60 -12.91 -8.03
N LEU A 159 -8.30 -13.55 -6.89
CA LEU A 159 -8.42 -12.93 -5.59
C LEU A 159 -7.47 -11.75 -5.48
N PHE A 160 -6.18 -11.97 -5.74
CA PHE A 160 -5.17 -10.93 -5.67
C PHE A 160 -5.51 -9.76 -6.61
N LEU A 161 -5.88 -10.06 -7.86
CA LEU A 161 -6.20 -9.07 -8.88
C LEU A 161 -7.50 -8.30 -8.61
N SER A 162 -8.40 -8.86 -7.80
CA SER A 162 -9.58 -8.13 -7.33
C SER A 162 -9.26 -7.10 -6.24
N CYS A 163 -8.16 -7.31 -5.51
CA CYS A 163 -7.70 -6.44 -4.42
C CYS A 163 -6.61 -5.47 -4.87
N ILE A 164 -5.69 -5.94 -5.71
CA ILE A 164 -4.51 -5.17 -6.14
C ILE A 164 -4.44 -5.20 -7.67
N GLU A 165 -4.47 -4.02 -8.28
CA GLU A 165 -4.38 -3.88 -9.72
C GLU A 165 -3.02 -4.31 -10.26
N LYS A 166 -3.00 -4.83 -11.50
CA LYS A 166 -1.77 -5.06 -12.25
C LYS A 166 -0.96 -3.77 -12.35
N THR A 167 0.34 -3.89 -12.16
CA THR A 167 1.26 -2.75 -12.08
C THR A 167 2.50 -2.98 -12.97
N ILE A 168 3.57 -2.27 -12.69
CA ILE A 168 4.83 -2.40 -13.45
C ILE A 168 5.54 -3.71 -13.12
N ALA A 169 6.33 -4.21 -14.07
CA ALA A 169 7.03 -5.49 -13.98
C ALA A 169 8.12 -5.56 -12.88
N GLN A 170 8.48 -4.42 -12.29
CA GLN A 170 9.44 -4.32 -11.19
C GLN A 170 8.82 -4.60 -9.80
N LEU A 171 7.48 -4.58 -9.70
CA LEU A 171 6.76 -4.90 -8.49
C LEU A 171 6.26 -6.34 -8.52
N PHE A 172 6.57 -7.10 -7.50
CA PHE A 172 6.20 -8.50 -7.35
C PHE A 172 5.04 -8.64 -6.36
N PRO A 173 4.07 -9.52 -6.63
CA PRO A 173 3.00 -9.78 -5.67
C PRO A 173 3.54 -10.51 -4.45
N VAL A 174 3.11 -10.06 -3.27
CA VAL A 174 3.20 -10.78 -2.00
C VAL A 174 1.80 -11.30 -1.71
N ASN A 175 1.61 -12.62 -1.74
CA ASN A 175 0.32 -13.27 -1.57
C ASN A 175 0.52 -14.58 -0.82
N GLY A 176 0.42 -14.55 0.49
CA GLY A 176 0.64 -15.72 1.32
C GLY A 176 -0.08 -15.63 2.65
N PHE A 177 -0.33 -16.79 3.28
CA PHE A 177 -0.77 -16.83 4.66
C PHE A 177 0.30 -16.21 5.56
N LEU A 178 -0.12 -15.44 6.58
CA LEU A 178 0.84 -14.73 7.44
C LEU A 178 1.90 -15.66 8.04
N LYS A 179 1.51 -16.89 8.43
CA LYS A 179 2.42 -17.89 8.98
C LYS A 179 3.46 -18.42 8.00
N ASP A 180 3.22 -18.29 6.69
CA ASP A 180 4.05 -18.86 5.62
C ASP A 180 4.94 -17.80 4.95
N LEU A 181 4.75 -16.51 5.29
CA LEU A 181 5.56 -15.42 4.75
C LEU A 181 6.99 -15.47 5.31
N THR A 182 7.94 -15.30 4.43
CA THR A 182 9.35 -15.20 4.77
C THR A 182 9.77 -13.75 5.05
N ALA A 183 10.94 -13.55 5.66
CA ALA A 183 11.51 -12.21 5.82
C ALA A 183 11.73 -11.51 4.46
N GLU A 184 12.03 -12.25 3.39
CA GLU A 184 12.18 -11.67 2.04
C GLU A 184 10.85 -11.14 1.48
N ASP A 185 9.73 -11.83 1.73
CA ASP A 185 8.41 -11.40 1.30
C ASP A 185 7.97 -10.10 1.99
N LEU A 186 8.49 -9.83 3.19
CA LEU A 186 8.14 -8.66 4.00
C LEU A 186 9.04 -7.44 3.77
N LYS A 187 10.09 -7.56 2.93
CA LYS A 187 10.99 -6.45 2.63
C LYS A 187 10.41 -5.51 1.59
N LEU A 188 10.62 -4.22 1.82
CA LEU A 188 10.22 -3.15 0.91
C LEU A 188 8.77 -3.25 0.44
N LEU A 189 7.85 -3.63 1.32
CA LEU A 189 6.43 -3.64 1.01
C LEU A 189 5.97 -2.25 0.56
N GLU A 190 5.27 -2.16 -0.57
CA GLU A 190 4.71 -0.90 -1.07
C GLU A 190 3.67 -0.37 -0.07
N THR A 191 3.66 0.95 0.11
CA THR A 191 2.80 1.62 1.10
C THR A 191 1.37 1.86 0.63
N ARG A 192 1.00 1.48 -0.57
CA ARG A 192 -0.42 1.36 -0.91
C ARG A 192 -1.04 0.36 0.03
N PRO A 193 -2.34 0.44 0.27
CA PRO A 193 -2.91 -0.35 1.34
C PRO A 193 -2.45 -1.80 1.27
N LEU A 194 -1.70 -2.23 2.29
CA LEU A 194 -1.46 -3.65 2.51
C LEU A 194 -2.79 -4.23 2.92
N GLN A 195 -3.23 -5.30 2.26
CA GLN A 195 -4.53 -5.88 2.52
C GLN A 195 -4.39 -7.20 3.28
N LEU A 196 -5.22 -7.37 4.30
CA LEU A 196 -5.39 -8.63 5.01
C LEU A 196 -6.68 -9.28 4.52
N TYR A 197 -6.56 -10.48 3.95
CA TYR A 197 -7.66 -11.25 3.43
C TYR A 197 -7.95 -12.46 4.33
N PHE A 198 -9.17 -12.53 4.85
CA PHE A 198 -9.63 -13.66 5.66
C PHE A 198 -10.20 -14.75 4.75
N THR A 199 -9.66 -15.97 4.82
CA THR A 199 -10.13 -17.09 4.00
C THR A 199 -11.44 -17.67 4.49
N GLU A 200 -11.84 -17.35 5.72
CA GLU A 200 -13.11 -17.72 6.32
C GLU A 200 -13.62 -16.62 7.25
N LEU A 201 -14.93 -16.53 7.43
CA LEU A 201 -15.55 -15.60 8.37
C LEU A 201 -15.72 -16.25 9.74
N PRO A 202 -15.54 -15.51 10.85
CA PRO A 202 -15.76 -16.04 12.18
C PRO A 202 -17.27 -16.20 12.48
N SER A 203 -17.58 -17.18 13.34
CA SER A 203 -18.95 -17.36 13.86
C SER A 203 -19.35 -16.25 14.84
N ILE A 204 -18.42 -15.77 15.63
CA ILE A 204 -18.57 -14.58 16.47
C ILE A 204 -18.26 -13.36 15.59
N LYS A 205 -19.10 -12.33 15.66
CA LYS A 205 -19.03 -11.21 14.72
C LYS A 205 -18.11 -10.07 15.18
N GLU A 206 -17.99 -9.86 16.45
CA GLU A 206 -17.23 -8.74 17.01
C GLU A 206 -15.86 -9.20 17.50
N HIS A 207 -14.81 -8.56 17.00
CA HIS A 207 -13.41 -8.84 17.33
C HIS A 207 -12.62 -7.55 17.51
N THR A 208 -11.63 -7.56 18.41
CA THR A 208 -10.51 -6.64 18.35
C THR A 208 -9.33 -7.38 17.73
N LEU A 209 -8.95 -6.99 16.54
CA LEU A 209 -7.82 -7.59 15.82
C LEU A 209 -6.56 -6.78 16.08
N THR A 210 -5.46 -7.46 16.40
CA THR A 210 -4.14 -6.85 16.59
C THR A 210 -3.15 -7.47 15.62
N ILE A 211 -2.62 -6.65 14.70
CA ILE A 211 -1.50 -7.02 13.84
C ILE A 211 -0.19 -6.62 14.48
N THR A 212 0.84 -7.45 14.34
CA THR A 212 2.19 -7.16 14.81
C THR A 212 3.21 -7.49 13.74
N PHE A 213 4.06 -6.52 13.38
CA PHE A 213 5.24 -6.72 12.56
C PHE A 213 6.47 -6.81 13.46
N TYR A 214 7.36 -7.75 13.19
CA TYR A 214 8.58 -7.98 13.93
C TYR A 214 9.81 -7.57 13.12
N GLU A 215 10.78 -6.92 13.76
CA GLU A 215 12.05 -6.47 13.20
C GLU A 215 13.17 -6.69 14.23
N GLY A 216 13.91 -7.79 14.12
CA GLY A 216 14.85 -8.21 15.14
C GLY A 216 14.19 -8.39 16.51
N GLU A 217 14.66 -7.63 17.51
CA GLU A 217 14.08 -7.61 18.86
C GLU A 217 12.91 -6.61 19.01
N SER A 218 12.65 -5.81 18.00
CA SER A 218 11.57 -4.81 18.00
C SER A 218 10.28 -5.40 17.44
N SER A 219 9.15 -4.85 17.89
CA SER A 219 7.85 -5.15 17.30
C SER A 219 6.98 -3.90 17.22
N TYR A 220 6.13 -3.87 16.20
CA TYR A 220 5.21 -2.76 15.93
C TYR A 220 3.80 -3.32 15.80
N ALA A 221 2.93 -2.95 16.72
CA ALA A 221 1.57 -3.45 16.77
C ALA A 221 0.53 -2.37 16.52
N ALA A 222 -0.58 -2.77 15.90
CA ALA A 222 -1.77 -1.93 15.75
C ALA A 222 -3.02 -2.76 15.94
N SER A 223 -4.02 -2.17 16.59
CA SER A 223 -5.29 -2.84 16.87
C SER A 223 -6.47 -2.06 16.31
N THR A 224 -7.50 -2.78 15.89
CA THR A 224 -8.78 -2.19 15.47
C THR A 224 -9.94 -3.10 15.84
N LYS A 225 -11.11 -2.48 16.10
CA LYS A 225 -12.36 -3.24 16.26
C LYS A 225 -12.96 -3.51 14.88
N VAL A 226 -13.41 -4.74 14.70
CA VAL A 226 -14.01 -5.23 13.46
C VAL A 226 -15.32 -5.92 13.77
N VAL A 227 -16.33 -5.67 12.95
CA VAL A 227 -17.59 -6.40 12.96
C VAL A 227 -17.72 -7.12 11.63
N PHE A 228 -17.59 -8.44 11.65
CA PHE A 228 -17.79 -9.27 10.47
C PHE A 228 -19.29 -9.40 10.16
N GLU A 229 -19.68 -9.21 8.91
CA GLU A 229 -21.09 -9.28 8.48
C GLU A 229 -21.51 -10.70 8.04
#